data_f3cc48aa077bf03db76f7e951f590cd9
#
_entry.id   f3cc48aa077bf03db76f7e951f590cd9
#
_cell.length_a   1.000
_cell.length_b   1.000
_cell.length_c   1.000
_cell.angle_alpha   90.00
_cell.angle_beta   90.00
_cell.angle_gamma   90.00
#
_symmetry.space_group_name_H-M   'P 1'
#
loop_
_entity.id
_entity.type
_entity.pdbx_description
1 polymer ?
#
loop_
_entity_poly.entity_id
_entity_poly.type
_entity_poly.pdbx_seq_one_letter_code
_entity_poly.pdbx_strand_id
1 'polypeptide(L)'
;MMNEFFFKQRMKICIDLAKKNIEKNQYPIAALITDQEGKIVATVSSSLRKKNDPTNHPEIEVIRKASEIIGSRFLRGCYLFTTLEPCPMCTSAAIWAKMQGIVYGASQEDVMEFTSINRNSKFSWRQINIKAREVLNAGYPRLELYEGILREECKKLFM
;
A
#
# COMPACT_ATOMS: atom_id res chain seq x y z
N MET A 1 -2.30 21.88 2.25
CA MET A 1 -1.74 20.93 3.24
C MET A 1 -2.57 19.67 3.23
N MET A 2 -1.92 18.53 3.15
CA MET A 2 -2.61 17.24 3.20
C MET A 2 -3.11 17.01 4.64
N ASN A 3 -4.39 16.75 4.79
CA ASN A 3 -5.05 16.53 6.07
C ASN A 3 -5.76 15.17 6.08
N GLU A 4 -6.31 14.79 7.21
CA GLU A 4 -6.99 13.50 7.38
C GLU A 4 -8.17 13.31 6.39
N PHE A 5 -8.91 14.38 6.08
CA PHE A 5 -9.99 14.33 5.09
C PHE A 5 -9.47 13.97 3.70
N PHE A 6 -8.37 14.59 3.28
CA PHE A 6 -7.69 14.27 2.03
C PHE A 6 -7.22 12.82 1.99
N PHE A 7 -6.59 12.33 3.07
CA PHE A 7 -6.14 10.95 3.16
C PHE A 7 -7.30 9.96 3.04
N LYS A 8 -8.42 10.24 3.70
CA LYS A 8 -9.64 9.41 3.59
C LYS A 8 -10.18 9.36 2.16
N GLN A 9 -10.20 10.50 1.45
CA GLN A 9 -10.63 10.53 0.05
C GLN A 9 -9.76 9.65 -0.84
N ARG A 10 -8.43 9.69 -0.68
CA ARG A 10 -7.51 8.87 -1.47
C ARG A 10 -7.60 7.40 -1.09
N MET A 11 -7.74 7.10 0.19
CA MET A 11 -7.94 5.71 0.65
C MET A 11 -9.25 5.10 0.11
N LYS A 12 -10.33 5.86 -0.01
CA LYS A 12 -11.57 5.38 -0.67
C LYS A 12 -11.32 4.89 -2.09
N ILE A 13 -10.48 5.60 -2.85
CA ILE A 13 -10.11 5.17 -4.21
C ILE A 13 -9.37 3.82 -4.16
N CYS A 14 -8.44 3.66 -3.23
CA CYS A 14 -7.75 2.38 -3.04
C CYS A 14 -8.73 1.25 -2.68
N ILE A 15 -9.68 1.52 -1.77
CA ILE A 15 -10.70 0.55 -1.36
C ILE A 15 -11.56 0.12 -2.56
N ASP A 16 -12.01 1.05 -3.39
CA ASP A 16 -12.82 0.75 -4.57
C ASP A 16 -12.06 -0.07 -5.60
N LEU A 17 -10.78 0.22 -5.80
CA LEU A 17 -9.90 -0.61 -6.64
C LEU A 17 -9.70 -2.01 -6.06
N ALA A 18 -9.51 -2.12 -4.75
CA ALA A 18 -9.34 -3.40 -4.07
C ALA A 18 -10.60 -4.28 -4.13
N LYS A 19 -11.80 -3.69 -4.01
CA LYS A 19 -13.06 -4.40 -4.20
C LYS A 19 -13.18 -5.04 -5.58
N LYS A 20 -12.78 -4.32 -6.63
CA LYS A 20 -12.73 -4.87 -8.01
C LYS A 20 -11.76 -6.03 -8.15
N ASN A 21 -10.68 -6.06 -7.36
CA ASN A 21 -9.75 -7.19 -7.33
C ASN A 21 -10.39 -8.44 -6.76
N ILE A 22 -11.20 -8.32 -5.72
CA ILE A 22 -11.93 -9.45 -5.11
C ILE A 22 -12.80 -10.14 -6.17
N GLU A 23 -13.53 -9.37 -6.97
CA GLU A 23 -14.37 -9.88 -8.06
C GLU A 23 -13.55 -10.65 -9.10
N LYS A 24 -12.29 -10.27 -9.31
CA LYS A 24 -11.36 -10.90 -10.26
C LYS A 24 -10.49 -11.99 -9.61
N ASN A 25 -10.81 -12.42 -8.39
CA ASN A 25 -10.03 -13.41 -7.64
C ASN A 25 -8.55 -13.01 -7.44
N GLN A 26 -8.28 -11.72 -7.29
CA GLN A 26 -6.97 -11.17 -6.95
C GLN A 26 -6.90 -10.76 -5.47
N TYR A 27 -5.70 -10.51 -4.97
CA TYR A 27 -5.52 -9.97 -3.62
C TYR A 27 -6.25 -8.63 -3.46
N PRO A 28 -6.97 -8.39 -2.35
CA PRO A 28 -7.71 -7.16 -2.12
C PRO A 28 -6.78 -6.02 -1.66
N ILE A 29 -5.69 -5.83 -2.38
CA ILE A 29 -4.70 -4.80 -2.13
C ILE A 29 -4.66 -3.89 -3.36
N ALA A 30 -4.74 -2.59 -3.12
CA ALA A 30 -4.58 -1.58 -4.14
C ALA A 30 -3.74 -0.43 -3.59
N ALA A 31 -3.01 0.21 -4.47
CA ALA A 31 -2.14 1.32 -4.11
C ALA A 31 -2.27 2.47 -5.11
N LEU A 32 -2.06 3.68 -4.63
CA LEU A 32 -1.92 4.86 -5.46
C LEU A 32 -0.80 5.76 -4.94
N ILE A 33 -0.29 6.61 -5.83
CA ILE A 33 0.68 7.65 -5.48
C ILE A 33 0.10 8.99 -5.86
N THR A 34 0.22 9.96 -4.93
CA THR A 34 -0.04 11.37 -5.19
C THR A 34 1.26 12.16 -5.22
N ASP A 35 1.27 13.27 -5.97
CA ASP A 35 2.33 14.27 -5.87
C ASP A 35 2.19 15.15 -4.61
N GLN A 36 3.07 16.11 -4.45
CA GLN A 36 3.08 17.05 -3.33
C GLN A 36 1.84 17.97 -3.28
N GLU A 37 1.13 18.13 -4.39
CA GLU A 37 -0.11 18.92 -4.50
C GLU A 37 -1.36 18.05 -4.25
N GLY A 38 -1.16 16.74 -4.07
CA GLY A 38 -2.23 15.78 -3.83
C GLY A 38 -2.90 15.24 -5.10
N LYS A 39 -2.37 15.57 -6.28
CA LYS A 39 -2.84 14.99 -7.54
C LYS A 39 -2.40 13.54 -7.67
N ILE A 40 -3.30 12.67 -8.12
CA ILE A 40 -2.97 11.27 -8.35
C ILE A 40 -2.04 11.16 -9.57
N VAL A 41 -0.86 10.58 -9.35
CA VAL A 41 0.14 10.30 -10.38
C VAL A 41 -0.11 8.93 -11.01
N ALA A 42 -0.33 7.92 -10.18
CA ALA A 42 -0.54 6.54 -10.63
C ALA A 42 -1.46 5.78 -9.66
N THR A 43 -2.15 4.78 -10.20
CA THR A 43 -2.94 3.82 -9.43
C THR A 43 -2.65 2.41 -9.90
N VAL A 44 -2.65 1.46 -8.99
CA VAL A 44 -2.48 0.02 -9.29
C VAL A 44 -3.37 -0.80 -8.37
N SER A 45 -4.00 -1.79 -8.94
CA SER A 45 -4.65 -2.88 -8.23
C SER A 45 -3.80 -4.14 -8.29
N SER A 46 -3.99 -5.08 -7.36
CA SER A 46 -3.17 -6.31 -7.31
C SER A 46 -3.25 -7.12 -8.59
N SER A 47 -2.10 -7.53 -9.10
CA SER A 47 -1.95 -8.44 -10.23
C SER A 47 -1.02 -9.62 -9.93
N LEU A 48 -0.72 -9.86 -8.66
CA LEU A 48 0.22 -10.90 -8.19
C LEU A 48 -0.04 -12.27 -8.78
N ARG A 49 -1.30 -12.66 -8.87
CA ARG A 49 -1.68 -13.98 -9.43
C ARG A 49 -1.54 -14.10 -10.94
N LYS A 50 -1.45 -12.97 -11.65
CA LYS A 50 -1.33 -12.93 -13.11
C LYS A 50 0.11 -12.86 -13.59
N LYS A 51 0.96 -12.23 -12.79
CA LYS A 51 2.37 -12.06 -13.10
C LYS A 51 3.17 -13.03 -12.22
N ASN A 52 3.88 -13.96 -12.78
CA ASN A 52 4.77 -14.89 -12.06
C ASN A 52 6.00 -14.14 -11.49
N ASP A 53 5.73 -13.11 -10.70
CA ASP A 53 6.73 -12.24 -10.08
C ASP A 53 6.38 -12.02 -8.60
N PRO A 54 7.09 -12.64 -7.66
CA PRO A 54 6.82 -12.51 -6.23
C PRO A 54 7.08 -11.11 -5.69
N THR A 55 7.77 -10.26 -6.42
CA THR A 55 8.06 -8.88 -6.03
C THR A 55 7.00 -7.89 -6.53
N ASN A 56 6.08 -8.32 -7.39
CA ASN A 56 5.11 -7.43 -8.02
C ASN A 56 3.91 -7.09 -7.11
N HIS A 57 4.21 -6.65 -5.90
CA HIS A 57 3.21 -6.08 -5.02
C HIS A 57 2.64 -4.77 -5.60
N PRO A 58 1.36 -4.42 -5.35
CA PRO A 58 0.76 -3.19 -5.87
C PRO A 58 1.57 -1.94 -5.54
N GLU A 59 2.17 -1.89 -4.36
CA GLU A 59 3.02 -0.79 -3.91
C GLU A 59 4.29 -0.69 -4.76
N ILE A 60 4.92 -1.81 -5.09
CA ILE A 60 6.10 -1.84 -5.97
C ILE A 60 5.71 -1.42 -7.39
N GLU A 61 4.61 -1.95 -7.89
CA GLU A 61 4.14 -1.65 -9.24
C GLU A 61 3.77 -0.17 -9.39
N VAL A 62 3.09 0.42 -8.40
CA VAL A 62 2.71 1.84 -8.45
C VAL A 62 3.93 2.77 -8.34
N ILE A 63 4.97 2.39 -7.57
CA ILE A 63 6.24 3.12 -7.51
C ILE A 63 6.92 3.12 -8.88
N ARG A 64 7.02 1.97 -9.55
CA ARG A 64 7.57 1.87 -10.91
C ARG A 64 6.80 2.77 -11.88
N LYS A 65 5.49 2.67 -11.87
CA LYS A 65 4.60 3.44 -12.75
C LYS A 65 4.71 4.95 -12.53
N ALA A 66 4.72 5.37 -11.27
CA ALA A 66 4.90 6.79 -10.93
C ALA A 66 6.29 7.30 -11.34
N SER A 67 7.33 6.50 -11.17
CA SER A 67 8.69 6.83 -11.60
C SER A 67 8.79 7.04 -13.11
N GLU A 68 8.13 6.19 -13.89
CA GLU A 68 8.04 6.34 -15.35
C GLU A 68 7.29 7.61 -15.75
N ILE A 69 6.13 7.88 -15.13
CA ILE A 69 5.31 9.07 -15.43
C ILE A 69 6.04 10.37 -15.08
N ILE A 70 6.71 10.40 -13.93
CA ILE A 70 7.48 11.58 -13.46
C ILE A 70 8.82 11.70 -14.18
N GLY A 71 9.34 10.60 -14.74
CA GLY A 71 10.66 10.56 -15.37
C GLY A 71 11.81 10.61 -14.35
N SER A 72 11.61 10.12 -13.14
CA SER A 72 12.59 10.13 -12.06
C SER A 72 12.48 8.89 -11.17
N ARG A 73 13.61 8.34 -10.76
CA ARG A 73 13.65 7.31 -9.71
C ARG A 73 13.34 7.85 -8.31
N PHE A 74 13.34 9.17 -8.13
CA PHE A 74 13.03 9.82 -6.87
C PHE A 74 11.66 10.46 -6.94
N LEU A 75 10.79 10.05 -6.02
CA LEU A 75 9.41 10.50 -5.90
C LEU A 75 9.26 11.47 -4.73
N ARG A 76 10.12 12.49 -4.68
CA ARG A 76 10.13 13.48 -3.59
C ARG A 76 8.79 14.22 -3.53
N GLY A 77 8.31 14.42 -2.30
CA GLY A 77 7.00 15.05 -2.05
C GLY A 77 5.80 14.15 -2.33
N CYS A 78 6.01 12.96 -2.89
CA CYS A 78 4.93 12.02 -3.19
C CYS A 78 4.54 11.18 -1.96
N TYR A 79 3.25 10.83 -1.88
CA TYR A 79 2.71 9.93 -0.87
C TYR A 79 2.23 8.63 -1.49
N LEU A 80 2.59 7.52 -0.86
CA LEU A 80 2.07 6.19 -1.18
C LEU A 80 0.85 5.90 -0.33
N PHE A 81 -0.27 5.55 -0.96
CA PHE A 81 -1.48 5.06 -0.30
C PHE A 81 -1.66 3.58 -0.62
N THR A 82 -1.99 2.78 0.38
CA THR A 82 -2.26 1.35 0.21
C THR A 82 -3.31 0.85 1.21
N THR A 83 -4.13 -0.11 0.81
CA THR A 83 -5.21 -0.66 1.64
C THR A 83 -4.70 -1.51 2.80
N LEU A 84 -3.50 -2.06 2.67
CA LEU A 84 -2.83 -2.87 3.69
C LEU A 84 -1.47 -2.26 4.04
N GLU A 85 -1.08 -2.35 5.31
CA GLU A 85 0.27 -1.99 5.77
C GLU A 85 1.33 -2.62 4.86
N PRO A 86 2.20 -1.82 4.23
CA PRO A 86 3.18 -2.35 3.30
C PRO A 86 4.20 -3.24 4.00
N CYS A 87 4.57 -4.32 3.33
CA CYS A 87 5.60 -5.24 3.80
C CYS A 87 6.99 -4.56 3.81
N PRO A 88 8.03 -5.20 4.41
CA PRO A 88 9.37 -4.62 4.43
C PRO A 88 9.95 -4.29 3.05
N MET A 89 9.68 -5.11 2.04
CA MET A 89 10.10 -4.86 0.65
C MET A 89 9.49 -3.56 0.11
N CYS A 90 8.17 -3.40 0.26
CA CYS A 90 7.45 -2.22 -0.25
C CYS A 90 7.81 -0.95 0.52
N THR A 91 7.94 -1.06 1.85
CA THR A 91 8.38 0.06 2.68
C THR A 91 9.80 0.51 2.33
N SER A 92 10.71 -0.44 2.13
CA SER A 92 12.07 -0.15 1.69
C SER A 92 12.11 0.50 0.32
N ALA A 93 11.27 0.06 -0.62
CA ALA A 93 11.17 0.67 -1.94
C ALA A 93 10.74 2.14 -1.87
N ALA A 94 9.79 2.50 -0.99
CA ALA A 94 9.39 3.88 -0.75
C ALA A 94 10.54 4.74 -0.21
N ILE A 95 11.38 4.19 0.68
CA ILE A 95 12.60 4.86 1.18
C ILE A 95 13.59 5.10 0.04
N TRP A 96 13.87 4.08 -0.78
CA TRP A 96 14.75 4.19 -1.93
C TRP A 96 14.25 5.22 -2.96
N ALA A 97 12.95 5.31 -3.15
CA ALA A 97 12.32 6.33 -3.98
C ALA A 97 12.31 7.73 -3.34
N LYS A 98 12.77 7.87 -2.09
CA LYS A 98 12.79 9.14 -1.34
C LYS A 98 11.42 9.81 -1.28
N MET A 99 10.38 9.02 -1.08
CA MET A 99 9.02 9.53 -0.96
C MET A 99 8.85 10.40 0.29
N GLN A 100 7.76 11.18 0.35
CA GLN A 100 7.42 11.99 1.50
C GLN A 100 6.83 11.15 2.62
N GLY A 101 5.93 10.24 2.29
CA GLY A 101 5.26 9.43 3.29
C GLY A 101 4.48 8.26 2.74
N ILE A 102 4.02 7.44 3.68
CA ILE A 102 3.16 6.27 3.46
C ILE A 102 1.88 6.44 4.27
N VAL A 103 0.75 6.15 3.63
CA VAL A 103 -0.59 6.16 4.22
C VAL A 103 -1.21 4.78 4.01
N TYR A 104 -1.56 4.08 5.08
CA TYR A 104 -2.19 2.77 4.93
C TYR A 104 -3.48 2.60 5.76
N GLY A 105 -4.32 1.66 5.32
CA GLY A 105 -5.58 1.36 5.97
C GLY A 105 -5.46 0.28 7.05
N ALA A 106 -5.66 -0.99 6.70
CA ALA A 106 -5.53 -2.10 7.61
C ALA A 106 -4.07 -2.39 7.97
N SER A 107 -3.81 -2.76 9.23
CA SER A 107 -2.49 -3.22 9.64
C SER A 107 -2.26 -4.67 9.25
N GLN A 108 -1.01 -5.08 9.25
CA GLN A 108 -0.64 -6.48 9.05
C GLN A 108 -1.24 -7.38 10.13
N GLU A 109 -1.32 -6.89 11.36
CA GLU A 109 -1.92 -7.62 12.49
C GLU A 109 -3.39 -7.89 12.25
N ASP A 110 -4.14 -6.93 11.70
CA ASP A 110 -5.55 -7.09 11.37
C ASP A 110 -5.79 -8.29 10.45
N VAL A 111 -4.95 -8.45 9.44
CA VAL A 111 -5.07 -9.52 8.45
C VAL A 111 -4.57 -10.85 9.00
N MET A 112 -3.51 -10.84 9.78
CA MET A 112 -2.99 -12.05 10.43
C MET A 112 -3.95 -12.61 11.45
N GLU A 113 -4.59 -11.76 12.27
CA GLU A 113 -5.61 -12.17 13.23
C GLU A 113 -6.77 -12.87 12.52
N PHE A 114 -7.28 -12.28 11.45
CA PHE A 114 -8.34 -12.88 10.64
C PHE A 114 -7.93 -14.23 10.05
N THR A 115 -6.71 -14.35 9.53
CA THR A 115 -6.21 -15.61 8.93
C THR A 115 -5.99 -16.70 9.94
N SER A 116 -5.60 -16.36 11.17
CA SER A 116 -5.42 -17.33 12.26
C SER A 116 -6.74 -17.92 12.71
N ILE A 117 -7.81 -17.14 12.70
CA ILE A 117 -9.17 -17.54 13.05
C ILE A 117 -9.80 -18.38 11.93
N ASN A 118 -9.57 -17.98 10.67
CA ASN A 118 -10.17 -18.60 9.48
C ASN A 118 -9.11 -19.36 8.67
N ARG A 119 -8.81 -20.58 9.09
CA ARG A 119 -7.76 -21.46 8.51
C ARG A 119 -7.87 -21.72 6.99
N ASN A 120 -8.96 -21.36 6.36
CA ASN A 120 -9.23 -21.56 4.94
C ASN A 120 -9.06 -20.28 4.13
N SER A 121 -8.11 -19.41 4.49
CA SER A 121 -7.84 -18.20 3.73
C SER A 121 -7.45 -18.53 2.27
N LYS A 122 -8.14 -17.87 1.37
CA LYS A 122 -7.91 -17.96 -0.09
C LYS A 122 -6.55 -17.38 -0.50
N PHE A 123 -5.91 -16.65 0.38
CA PHE A 123 -4.69 -15.91 0.15
C PHE A 123 -3.64 -16.25 1.21
N SER A 124 -2.38 -16.31 0.80
CA SER A 124 -1.25 -16.40 1.72
C SER A 124 -0.88 -15.01 2.20
N TRP A 125 -1.02 -14.78 3.49
CA TRP A 125 -0.69 -13.52 4.13
C TRP A 125 0.63 -13.65 4.88
N ARG A 126 1.43 -12.63 4.76
CA ARG A 126 2.56 -12.35 5.60
C ARG A 126 3.62 -13.45 5.72
N GLN A 127 4.72 -13.19 5.10
CA GLN A 127 5.94 -14.02 5.18
C GLN A 127 6.96 -13.44 6.18
N ILE A 128 6.92 -12.12 6.42
CA ILE A 128 7.93 -11.40 7.20
C ILE A 128 7.22 -10.54 8.25
N ASN A 129 7.43 -10.84 9.53
CA ASN A 129 6.80 -10.13 10.64
C ASN A 129 7.65 -8.94 11.11
N ILE A 130 7.82 -7.95 10.22
CA ILE A 130 8.45 -6.67 10.49
C ILE A 130 7.47 -5.57 10.05
N LYS A 131 7.15 -4.64 10.94
CA LYS A 131 6.21 -3.55 10.67
C LYS A 131 6.83 -2.47 9.79
N ALA A 132 5.99 -1.79 9.02
CA ALA A 132 6.43 -0.65 8.22
C ALA A 132 7.17 0.40 9.06
N ARG A 133 6.67 0.69 10.26
CA ARG A 133 7.31 1.62 11.20
C ARG A 133 8.74 1.21 11.59
N GLU A 134 8.99 -0.08 11.79
CA GLU A 134 10.33 -0.59 12.13
C GLU A 134 11.30 -0.36 10.96
N VAL A 135 10.88 -0.64 9.74
CA VAL A 135 11.69 -0.39 8.53
C VAL A 135 11.96 1.09 8.35
N LEU A 136 10.94 1.96 8.53
CA LEU A 136 11.10 3.41 8.43
C LEU A 136 12.06 3.95 9.49
N ASN A 137 12.01 3.42 10.71
CA ASN A 137 12.90 3.83 11.79
C ASN A 137 14.37 3.46 11.54
N ALA A 138 14.61 2.40 10.79
CA ALA A 138 15.95 1.97 10.38
C ALA A 138 16.43 2.65 9.08
N GLY A 139 15.56 3.33 8.35
CA GLY A 139 15.85 3.91 7.04
C GLY A 139 16.17 5.40 7.06
N TYR A 140 16.75 5.86 5.94
CA TYR A 140 16.99 7.28 5.64
C TYR A 140 16.75 7.55 4.15
N PRO A 141 16.04 8.63 3.74
CA PRO A 141 15.40 9.62 4.61
C PRO A 141 14.25 9.03 5.43
N ARG A 142 13.89 9.69 6.52
CA ARG A 142 12.71 9.32 7.30
C ARG A 142 11.44 9.76 6.58
N LEU A 143 10.58 8.81 6.28
CA LEU A 143 9.27 9.09 5.69
C LEU A 143 8.23 9.29 6.80
N GLU A 144 7.25 10.12 6.50
CA GLU A 144 6.03 10.23 7.32
C GLU A 144 5.22 8.93 7.24
N LEU A 145 4.57 8.54 8.33
CA LEU A 145 3.71 7.36 8.36
C LEU A 145 2.35 7.70 8.97
N TYR A 146 1.31 7.47 8.18
CA TYR A 146 -0.08 7.64 8.57
C TYR A 146 -0.79 6.29 8.55
N GLU A 147 -1.15 5.81 9.73
CA GLU A 147 -1.67 4.47 9.97
C GLU A 147 -3.17 4.49 10.19
N GLY A 148 -3.85 3.45 9.76
CA GLY A 148 -5.25 3.23 10.09
C GLY A 148 -6.25 4.15 9.41
N ILE A 149 -5.90 4.73 8.27
CA ILE A 149 -6.83 5.57 7.51
C ILE A 149 -7.93 4.71 6.89
N LEU A 150 -9.16 4.90 7.33
CA LEU A 150 -10.32 4.05 7.01
C LEU A 150 -10.05 2.57 7.35
N ARG A 151 -9.45 2.34 8.52
CA ARG A 151 -8.99 1.00 8.96
C ARG A 151 -10.12 -0.03 8.89
N GLU A 152 -11.29 0.27 9.42
CA GLU A 152 -12.40 -0.69 9.47
C GLU A 152 -12.92 -1.06 8.07
N GLU A 153 -12.97 -0.09 7.16
CA GLU A 153 -13.35 -0.35 5.76
C GLU A 153 -12.29 -1.18 5.05
N CYS A 154 -11.01 -0.91 5.31
CA CYS A 154 -9.92 -1.71 4.76
C CYS A 154 -9.89 -3.13 5.33
N LYS A 155 -10.12 -3.33 6.62
CA LYS A 155 -10.22 -4.66 7.24
C LYS A 155 -11.26 -5.55 6.55
N LYS A 156 -12.41 -4.98 6.20
CA LYS A 156 -13.51 -5.71 5.52
C LYS A 156 -13.11 -6.30 4.17
N LEU A 157 -12.07 -5.76 3.52
CA LEU A 157 -11.56 -6.29 2.26
C LEU A 157 -10.93 -7.68 2.43
N PHE A 158 -10.49 -8.02 3.62
CA PHE A 158 -9.75 -9.25 3.94
C PHE A 158 -10.60 -10.31 4.66
N MET A 159 -11.86 -10.00 4.88
CA MET A 159 -12.82 -10.88 5.56
C MET A 159 -13.57 -11.79 4.59
#